data_f861375a7ab3099c9bace0db5d81e2a0
#
_entry.id   f861375a7ab3099c9bace0db5d81e2a0
#
_cell.length_a   1.000
_cell.length_b   1.000
_cell.length_c   1.000
_cell.angle_alpha   90.00
_cell.angle_beta   90.00
_cell.angle_gamma   90.00
#
_symmetry.space_group_name_H-M   'P 1'
#
loop_
_entity.id
_entity.type
_entity.pdbx_description
1 polymer ?
#
loop_
_entity_poly.entity_id
_entity_poly.type
_entity_poly.pdbx_seq_one_letter_code
_entity_poly.pdbx_strand_id
1 'polypeptide(L)'
;MNFKKATVLPKYQKIFDGIGENIKLARKRRKLTTEQVSERAGIHRATLHRIEKGDPAVAMGSYFNVLRVLNLENDFKKIAQDDEFGRKLQDLDLL
;
A
#
# COMPACT_ATOMS: atom_id res chain seq x y z
N MET A 1 18.11 20.61 -0.70
CA MET A 1 17.40 19.83 -1.72
C MET A 1 15.94 19.70 -1.35
N ASN A 2 15.05 20.07 -2.26
CA ASN A 2 13.62 20.03 -2.00
C ASN A 2 13.04 18.72 -2.52
N PHE A 3 12.55 17.90 -1.61
CA PHE A 3 11.82 16.69 -1.98
C PHE A 3 10.34 17.00 -2.02
N LYS A 4 9.70 16.73 -3.13
CA LYS A 4 8.26 16.84 -3.23
C LYS A 4 7.62 15.56 -2.72
N LYS A 5 6.61 15.71 -1.86
CA LYS A 5 5.80 14.56 -1.45
C LYS A 5 4.97 14.09 -2.65
N ALA A 6 4.82 12.79 -2.77
CA ALA A 6 3.99 12.24 -3.83
C ALA A 6 2.54 12.71 -3.64
N THR A 7 1.96 13.19 -4.72
CA THR A 7 0.54 13.52 -4.76
C THR A 7 -0.09 12.80 -5.93
N VAL A 8 -1.36 12.49 -5.80
CA VAL A 8 -2.12 11.87 -6.88
C VAL A 8 -3.33 12.73 -7.20
N LEU A 9 -3.80 12.64 -8.43
CA LEU A 9 -5.01 13.34 -8.83
C LEU A 9 -6.20 12.84 -8.00
N PRO A 10 -7.15 13.72 -7.67
CA PRO A 10 -8.29 13.33 -6.83
C PRO A 10 -9.02 12.08 -7.31
N LYS A 11 -9.14 11.89 -8.63
CA LYS A 11 -9.81 10.69 -9.18
C LYS A 11 -9.08 9.39 -8.85
N TYR A 12 -7.77 9.45 -8.59
CA TYR A 12 -6.98 8.26 -8.24
C TYR A 12 -6.83 8.11 -6.72
N GLN A 13 -7.10 9.17 -5.97
CA GLN A 13 -7.04 9.10 -4.51
C GLN A 13 -7.96 8.02 -3.95
N LYS A 14 -9.06 7.75 -4.62
CA LYS A 14 -10.01 6.70 -4.20
C LYS A 14 -9.36 5.33 -4.12
N ILE A 15 -8.36 5.06 -4.98
CA ILE A 15 -7.62 3.79 -4.95
C ILE A 15 -6.85 3.69 -3.64
N PHE A 16 -6.17 4.77 -3.25
CA PHE A 16 -5.43 4.80 -1.99
C PHE A 16 -6.34 4.76 -0.77
N ASP A 17 -7.48 5.47 -0.83
CA ASP A 17 -8.49 5.41 0.23
C ASP A 17 -8.94 3.97 0.44
N GLY A 18 -9.18 3.23 -0.63
CA GLY A 18 -9.57 1.83 -0.58
C GLY A 18 -8.51 0.95 0.05
N ILE A 19 -7.25 1.16 -0.32
CA ILE A 19 -6.11 0.42 0.26
C ILE A 19 -6.04 0.69 1.76
N GLY A 20 -6.10 1.96 2.16
CA GLY A 20 -6.06 2.34 3.57
C GLY A 20 -7.20 1.73 4.37
N GLU A 21 -8.41 1.77 3.83
CA GLU A 21 -9.58 1.17 4.48
C GLU A 21 -9.42 -0.34 4.61
N ASN A 22 -8.93 -1.01 3.56
CA ASN A 22 -8.69 -2.45 3.60
C ASN A 22 -7.69 -2.81 4.71
N ILE A 23 -6.62 -2.03 4.84
CA ILE A 23 -5.60 -2.24 5.88
C ILE A 23 -6.22 -2.06 7.27
N LYS A 24 -6.99 -0.99 7.45
CA LYS A 24 -7.67 -0.71 8.71
C LYS A 24 -8.60 -1.85 9.12
N LEU A 25 -9.40 -2.33 8.18
CA LEU A 25 -10.32 -3.44 8.44
C LEU A 25 -9.57 -4.73 8.75
N ALA A 26 -8.48 -5.00 8.02
CA ALA A 26 -7.66 -6.19 8.29
C ALA A 26 -7.06 -6.15 9.69
N ARG A 27 -6.60 -4.97 10.13
CA ARG A 27 -6.12 -4.78 11.50
C ARG A 27 -7.23 -5.06 12.52
N LYS A 28 -8.40 -4.48 12.30
CA LYS A 28 -9.53 -4.62 13.22
C LYS A 28 -10.03 -6.06 13.31
N ARG A 29 -10.06 -6.78 12.19
CA ARG A 29 -10.46 -8.20 12.20
C ARG A 29 -9.53 -9.04 13.08
N ARG A 30 -8.26 -8.66 13.17
CA ARG A 30 -7.26 -9.34 14.01
C ARG A 30 -7.24 -8.81 15.42
N LYS A 31 -8.11 -7.85 15.74
CA LYS A 31 -8.21 -7.22 17.06
C LYS A 31 -6.89 -6.63 17.52
N LEU A 32 -6.13 -6.07 16.58
CA LEU A 32 -4.87 -5.41 16.87
C LEU A 32 -5.11 -3.90 17.01
N THR A 33 -4.41 -3.29 17.96
CA THR A 33 -4.46 -1.84 18.13
C THR A 33 -3.49 -1.16 17.14
N THR A 34 -3.71 0.13 16.91
CA THR A 34 -2.78 0.91 16.09
C THR A 34 -1.39 0.93 16.71
N GLU A 35 -1.32 0.98 18.04
CA GLU A 35 -0.05 0.94 18.76
C GLU A 35 0.70 -0.37 18.50
N GLN A 36 0.00 -1.50 18.58
CA GLN A 36 0.62 -2.80 18.35
C GLN A 36 1.14 -2.93 16.92
N VAL A 37 0.34 -2.52 15.94
CA VAL A 37 0.74 -2.66 14.54
C VAL A 37 1.89 -1.70 14.21
N SER A 38 1.81 -0.44 14.63
CA SER A 38 2.88 0.51 14.34
C SER A 38 4.21 0.09 14.97
N GLU A 39 4.17 -0.39 16.21
CA GLU A 39 5.37 -0.87 16.89
C GLU A 39 6.00 -2.06 16.15
N ARG A 40 5.18 -3.06 15.79
CA ARG A 40 5.67 -4.25 15.08
C ARG A 40 6.15 -3.92 13.67
N ALA A 41 5.55 -2.93 13.04
CA ALA A 41 5.96 -2.49 11.70
C ALA A 41 7.18 -1.55 11.73
N GLY A 42 7.59 -1.10 12.91
CA GLY A 42 8.72 -0.19 13.06
C GLY A 42 8.44 1.21 12.53
N ILE A 43 7.19 1.67 12.64
CA ILE A 43 6.78 3.01 12.19
C ILE A 43 6.10 3.75 13.34
N HIS A 44 6.01 5.07 13.22
CA HIS A 44 5.26 5.87 14.17
C HIS A 44 3.75 5.64 14.02
N ARG A 45 3.01 5.78 15.11
CA ARG A 45 1.54 5.68 15.06
C ARG A 45 0.93 6.66 14.08
N ALA A 46 1.50 7.88 14.02
CA ALA A 46 1.04 8.88 13.06
C ALA A 46 1.18 8.39 11.62
N THR A 47 2.26 7.67 11.31
CA THR A 47 2.48 7.10 9.99
C THR A 47 1.43 6.04 9.68
N LEU A 48 1.13 5.16 10.64
CA LEU A 48 0.08 4.16 10.44
C LEU A 48 -1.27 4.81 10.20
N HIS A 49 -1.58 5.88 10.94
CA HIS A 49 -2.82 6.62 10.76
C HIS A 49 -2.93 7.16 9.34
N ARG A 50 -1.83 7.70 8.81
CA ARG A 50 -1.77 8.20 7.43
C ARG A 50 -1.96 7.07 6.42
N ILE A 51 -1.38 5.90 6.65
CA ILE A 51 -1.56 4.70 5.81
C ILE A 51 -3.03 4.31 5.78
N GLU A 52 -3.69 4.27 6.92
CA GLU A 52 -5.11 3.89 7.01
C GLU A 52 -6.03 4.94 6.40
N LYS A 53 -5.53 6.16 6.22
CA LYS A 53 -6.23 7.22 5.49
C LYS A 53 -5.91 7.21 3.99
N GLY A 54 -5.03 6.34 3.53
CA GLY A 54 -4.69 6.24 2.12
C GLY A 54 -3.76 7.35 1.65
N ASP A 55 -2.84 7.81 2.49
CA ASP A 55 -1.90 8.87 2.14
C ASP A 55 -0.85 8.34 1.15
N PRO A 56 -0.84 8.85 -0.10
CA PRO A 56 0.13 8.39 -1.10
C PRO A 56 1.55 8.89 -0.85
N ALA A 57 1.73 9.85 0.04
CA ALA A 57 3.05 10.39 0.37
C ALA A 57 3.82 9.52 1.35
N VAL A 58 3.18 8.53 1.97
CA VAL A 58 3.87 7.57 2.85
C VAL A 58 4.68 6.61 1.99
N ALA A 59 5.91 6.33 2.41
CA ALA A 59 6.79 5.43 1.69
C ALA A 59 6.16 4.05 1.49
N MET A 60 6.38 3.49 0.30
CA MET A 60 5.88 2.16 -0.06
C MET A 60 6.36 1.09 0.94
N GLY A 61 7.62 1.22 1.40
CA GLY A 61 8.17 0.28 2.38
C GLY A 61 7.39 0.28 3.70
N SER A 62 6.84 1.43 4.09
CA SER A 62 6.03 1.50 5.31
C SER A 62 4.70 0.79 5.13
N TYR A 63 4.06 0.94 3.98
CA TYR A 63 2.87 0.16 3.63
C TYR A 63 3.17 -1.34 3.67
N PHE A 64 4.30 -1.74 3.07
CA PHE A 64 4.72 -3.13 3.04
C PHE A 64 4.89 -3.68 4.47
N ASN A 65 5.56 -2.94 5.34
CA ASN A 65 5.81 -3.39 6.71
C ASN A 65 4.52 -3.59 7.49
N VAL A 66 3.52 -2.73 7.26
CA VAL A 66 2.21 -2.90 7.89
C VAL A 66 1.53 -4.17 7.37
N LEU A 67 1.56 -4.39 6.07
CA LEU A 67 0.99 -5.61 5.49
C LEU A 67 1.68 -6.85 6.02
N ARG A 68 3.00 -6.81 6.18
CA ARG A 68 3.76 -7.92 6.76
C ARG A 68 3.29 -8.25 8.17
N VAL A 69 3.06 -7.23 9.00
CA VAL A 69 2.53 -7.45 10.35
C VAL A 69 1.17 -8.14 10.30
N LEU A 70 0.37 -7.85 9.28
CA LEU A 70 -0.95 -8.44 9.10
C LEU A 70 -0.92 -9.76 8.34
N ASN A 71 0.27 -10.25 7.95
CA ASN A 71 0.48 -11.44 7.11
C ASN A 71 -0.16 -11.31 5.72
N LEU A 72 -0.17 -10.10 5.19
CA LEU A 72 -0.71 -9.77 3.87
C LEU A 72 0.37 -9.27 2.91
N GLU A 73 1.65 -9.51 3.21
CA GLU A 73 2.77 -9.05 2.40
C GLU A 73 2.75 -9.59 0.98
N ASN A 74 2.12 -10.75 0.78
CA ASN A 74 2.02 -11.33 -0.54
C ASN A 74 1.15 -10.51 -1.50
N ASP A 75 0.35 -9.59 -0.99
CA ASP A 75 -0.41 -8.68 -1.85
C ASP A 75 0.52 -7.82 -2.70
N PHE A 76 1.71 -7.50 -2.19
CA PHE A 76 2.70 -6.75 -2.96
C PHE A 76 3.21 -7.49 -4.18
N LYS A 77 3.22 -8.83 -4.15
CA LYS A 77 3.65 -9.62 -5.30
C LYS A 77 2.72 -9.46 -6.49
N LYS A 78 1.49 -9.03 -6.24
CA LYS A 78 0.47 -8.90 -7.28
C LYS A 78 0.55 -7.57 -8.02
N ILE A 79 1.31 -6.62 -7.51
CA ILE A 79 1.45 -5.30 -8.16
C ILE A 79 2.07 -5.51 -9.54
N ALA A 80 1.36 -5.06 -10.58
CA ALA A 80 1.77 -5.15 -11.98
C ALA A 80 2.03 -6.58 -12.47
N GLN A 81 1.64 -7.59 -11.70
CA GLN A 81 1.85 -9.00 -12.07
C GLN A 81 0.96 -9.42 -13.23
N ASP A 82 -0.28 -8.99 -13.23
CA ASP A 82 -1.24 -9.35 -14.27
C ASP A 82 -1.29 -8.24 -15.31
N ASP A 83 -0.44 -8.35 -16.31
CA ASP A 83 -0.26 -7.38 -17.38
C ASP A 83 -0.54 -8.03 -18.72
N GLU A 84 -1.80 -8.33 -18.98
CA GLU A 84 -2.22 -9.00 -20.21
C GLU A 84 -1.88 -8.19 -21.45
N PHE A 85 -2.15 -6.88 -21.41
CA PHE A 85 -1.87 -6.01 -22.56
C PHE A 85 -0.37 -5.93 -22.85
N GLY A 86 0.45 -5.78 -21.80
CA GLY A 86 1.91 -5.74 -21.98
C GLY A 86 2.46 -7.04 -22.55
N ARG A 87 1.93 -8.18 -22.11
CA ARG A 87 2.34 -9.47 -22.67
C ARG A 87 1.99 -9.58 -24.13
N LYS A 88 0.82 -9.09 -24.55
CA LYS A 88 0.43 -9.10 -25.96
C LYS A 88 1.36 -8.21 -26.81
N LEU A 89 1.74 -7.06 -26.27
CA LEU A 89 2.71 -6.20 -26.98
C LEU A 89 4.05 -6.89 -27.14
N GLN A 90 4.51 -7.57 -26.09
CA GLN A 90 5.77 -8.31 -26.14
C GLN A 90 5.71 -9.46 -27.17
N ASP A 91 4.59 -10.17 -27.22
CA ASP A 91 4.38 -11.25 -28.17
C ASP A 91 4.44 -10.74 -29.61
N LEU A 92 3.90 -9.55 -29.88
CA LEU A 92 3.97 -8.93 -31.20
C LEU A 92 5.39 -8.57 -31.58
N ASP A 93 6.20 -8.11 -30.63
CA ASP A 93 7.60 -7.77 -30.88
C ASP A 93 8.46 -9.00 -31.15
N LEU A 94 8.08 -10.14 -30.60
CA LEU A 94 8.80 -11.39 -30.82
C LEU A 94 8.49 -12.03 -32.19
N LEU A 95 7.43 -11.58 -32.86
CA LEU A 95 7.07 -12.04 -34.18
C LEU A 95 7.83 -11.27 -35.25
#